data_e612dcfd7c9e234d646eb6d85b2cee0e
#
_entry.id   e612dcfd7c9e234d646eb6d85b2cee0e
#
_cell.length_a   1.000
_cell.length_b   1.000
_cell.length_c   1.000
_cell.angle_alpha   90.00
_cell.angle_beta   90.00
_cell.angle_gamma   90.00
#
_symmetry.space_group_name_H-M   'P 1'
#
loop_
_entity.id
_entity.type
_entity.pdbx_description
1 polymer ?
#
loop_
_entity_poly.entity_id
_entity_poly.type
_entity_poly.pdbx_seq_one_letter_code
_entity_poly.pdbx_strand_id
1 'polypeptide(L)'
;MHAVKQRPKLPRPLGLPLRLIPKRAHGLILSSILNKVFRNELVDGELDFLEGRVVDIKVSDLGLDYNLTLNNGAISEAGSGKSDLRITGSVYDYLLLISGKEDPDTLFFQRHLIMDGDTGLGVHLKNVLSAIEMDQLPLPADIRPYIERFIRVYENLPYLTART
;
A
#
# COMPACT_ATOMS: atom_id res chain seq x y z
N MET A 1 18.01 17.70 16.91
CA MET A 1 17.40 16.36 17.04
C MET A 1 15.92 16.49 16.66
N HIS A 2 15.56 16.13 15.43
CA HIS A 2 14.16 16.09 15.04
C HIS A 2 13.55 14.82 15.65
N ALA A 3 12.64 15.00 16.61
CA ALA A 3 11.85 13.90 17.14
C ALA A 3 11.09 13.25 15.99
N VAL A 4 11.40 11.99 15.71
CA VAL A 4 10.62 11.17 14.77
C VAL A 4 9.20 11.11 15.32
N LYS A 5 8.31 11.87 14.71
CA LYS A 5 6.90 11.91 15.08
C LYS A 5 6.33 10.51 14.90
N GLN A 6 6.11 9.80 15.99
CA GLN A 6 5.54 8.45 15.94
C GLN A 6 4.18 8.53 15.26
N ARG A 7 4.05 7.83 14.14
CA ARG A 7 2.79 7.79 13.39
C ARG A 7 1.78 6.89 14.10
N PRO A 8 0.50 7.26 14.06
CA PRO A 8 -0.55 6.46 14.67
C PRO A 8 -0.63 5.08 14.00
N LYS A 9 -0.80 4.03 14.79
CA LYS A 9 -1.03 2.66 14.33
C LYS A 9 -2.46 2.25 14.67
N LEU A 10 -3.08 1.42 13.83
CA LEU A 10 -4.43 0.93 14.09
C LEU A 10 -4.43 0.08 15.36
N PRO A 11 -5.29 0.37 16.34
CA PRO A 11 -5.45 -0.50 17.49
C PRO A 11 -5.87 -1.90 17.03
N ARG A 12 -5.19 -2.93 17.53
CA ARG A 12 -5.44 -4.34 17.16
C ARG A 12 -6.91 -4.78 17.11
N PRO A 13 -7.80 -4.32 18.01
CA PRO A 13 -9.21 -4.73 17.97
C PRO A 13 -9.99 -4.19 16.75
N LEU A 14 -9.58 -3.08 16.14
CA LEU A 14 -10.22 -2.55 14.94
C LEU A 14 -9.89 -3.34 13.66
N GLY A 15 -8.81 -4.13 13.68
CA GLY A 15 -8.48 -5.07 12.60
C GLY A 15 -9.19 -6.42 12.66
N LEU A 16 -9.89 -6.72 13.77
CA LEU A 16 -10.58 -8.00 13.97
C LEU A 16 -11.62 -8.33 12.88
N PRO A 17 -12.54 -7.43 12.49
CA PRO A 17 -13.51 -7.74 11.44
C PRO A 17 -12.86 -8.00 10.08
N LEU A 18 -11.74 -7.34 9.75
CA LEU A 18 -11.00 -7.59 8.52
C LEU A 18 -10.33 -8.97 8.51
N ARG A 19 -9.91 -9.48 9.66
CA ARG A 19 -9.32 -10.83 9.78
C ARG A 19 -10.34 -11.96 9.60
N LEU A 20 -11.62 -11.69 9.75
CA LEU A 20 -12.72 -12.66 9.55
C LEU A 20 -13.04 -12.88 8.06
N ILE A 21 -12.63 -11.95 7.18
CA ILE A 21 -12.79 -12.09 5.74
C ILE A 21 -11.70 -13.04 5.22
N PRO A 22 -12.04 -14.05 4.41
CA PRO A 22 -11.05 -14.94 3.82
C PRO A 22 -9.95 -14.18 3.07
N LYS A 23 -8.68 -14.57 3.25
CA LYS A 23 -7.53 -13.90 2.59
C LYS A 23 -7.71 -13.75 1.08
N ARG A 24 -8.29 -14.77 0.42
CA ARG A 24 -8.59 -14.72 -1.02
C ARG A 24 -9.55 -13.58 -1.42
N ALA A 25 -10.54 -13.29 -0.58
CA ALA A 25 -11.47 -12.20 -0.85
C ALA A 25 -10.78 -10.83 -0.75
N HIS A 26 -9.87 -10.67 0.23
CA HIS A 26 -9.06 -9.46 0.33
C HIS A 26 -8.13 -9.25 -0.87
N GLY A 27 -7.45 -10.31 -1.33
CA GLY A 27 -6.54 -10.25 -2.46
C GLY A 27 -7.26 -9.86 -3.76
N LEU A 28 -8.46 -10.44 -3.98
CA LEU A 28 -9.31 -10.11 -5.12
C LEU A 28 -9.79 -8.63 -5.09
N ILE A 29 -10.19 -8.15 -3.92
CA ILE A 29 -10.61 -6.75 -3.75
C ILE A 29 -9.43 -5.82 -4.00
N LEU A 30 -8.28 -6.10 -3.40
CA LEU A 30 -7.08 -5.28 -3.54
C LEU A 30 -6.60 -5.24 -5.00
N SER A 31 -6.50 -6.39 -5.68
CA SER A 31 -6.10 -6.45 -7.09
C SER A 31 -7.08 -5.70 -7.98
N SER A 32 -8.40 -5.80 -7.73
CA SER A 32 -9.41 -5.05 -8.46
C SER A 32 -9.25 -3.54 -8.29
N ILE A 33 -8.99 -3.08 -7.07
CA ILE A 33 -8.74 -1.67 -6.79
C ILE A 33 -7.46 -1.20 -7.50
N LEU A 34 -6.37 -1.96 -7.40
CA LEU A 34 -5.10 -1.61 -8.02
C LEU A 34 -5.19 -1.57 -9.55
N ASN A 35 -5.89 -2.52 -10.17
CA ASN A 35 -6.16 -2.49 -11.62
C ASN A 35 -6.93 -1.24 -12.07
N LYS A 36 -7.80 -0.74 -11.21
CA LYS A 36 -8.56 0.48 -11.49
C LYS A 36 -7.72 1.73 -11.28
N VAL A 37 -6.95 1.75 -10.19
CA VAL A 37 -6.08 2.86 -9.80
C VAL A 37 -4.96 3.06 -10.80
N PHE A 38 -4.27 1.98 -11.19
CA PHE A 38 -3.13 2.00 -12.12
C PHE A 38 -3.52 1.66 -13.57
N ARG A 39 -4.76 1.94 -13.94
CA ARG A 39 -5.26 1.59 -15.28
C ARG A 39 -4.44 2.20 -16.40
N ASN A 40 -4.06 3.47 -16.29
CA ASN A 40 -3.32 4.18 -17.32
C ASN A 40 -1.90 3.59 -17.42
N GLU A 41 -1.23 3.42 -16.31
CA GLU A 41 0.13 2.88 -16.22
C GLU A 41 0.19 1.43 -16.72
N LEU A 42 -0.87 0.65 -16.50
CA LEU A 42 -1.00 -0.71 -17.04
C LEU A 42 -1.20 -0.70 -18.56
N VAL A 43 -2.02 0.21 -19.09
CA VAL A 43 -2.27 0.33 -20.53
C VAL A 43 -1.04 0.88 -21.25
N ASP A 44 -0.34 1.83 -20.66
CA ASP A 44 0.86 2.47 -21.24
C ASP A 44 2.12 1.61 -21.06
N GLY A 45 2.02 0.46 -20.36
CA GLY A 45 3.11 -0.49 -20.16
C GLY A 45 4.16 -0.04 -19.13
N GLU A 46 3.90 1.00 -18.37
CA GLU A 46 4.83 1.52 -17.36
C GLU A 46 5.09 0.53 -16.21
N LEU A 47 4.18 -0.44 -16.02
CA LEU A 47 4.28 -1.50 -15.03
C LEU A 47 4.74 -2.86 -15.61
N ASP A 48 5.05 -2.96 -16.90
CA ASP A 48 5.43 -4.23 -17.56
C ASP A 48 6.66 -4.89 -16.94
N PHE A 49 7.52 -4.13 -16.28
CA PHE A 49 8.67 -4.68 -15.55
C PHE A 49 8.28 -5.58 -14.37
N LEU A 50 7.00 -5.54 -13.95
CA LEU A 50 6.43 -6.42 -12.91
C LEU A 50 5.86 -7.72 -13.50
N GLU A 51 5.85 -7.89 -14.84
CA GLU A 51 5.28 -9.09 -15.47
C GLU A 51 5.96 -10.36 -14.95
N GLY A 52 5.16 -11.27 -14.40
CA GLY A 52 5.62 -12.53 -13.80
C GLY A 52 6.38 -12.37 -12.47
N ARG A 53 6.55 -11.15 -11.94
CA ARG A 53 7.17 -10.90 -10.64
C ARG A 53 6.13 -10.92 -9.53
N VAL A 54 6.54 -11.35 -8.35
CA VAL A 54 5.68 -11.38 -7.17
C VAL A 54 6.05 -10.23 -6.23
N VAL A 55 5.10 -9.33 -6.01
CA VAL A 55 5.20 -8.23 -5.05
C VAL A 55 4.33 -8.54 -3.84
N ASP A 56 4.93 -8.59 -2.67
CA ASP A 56 4.25 -8.78 -1.39
C ASP A 56 3.97 -7.41 -0.74
N ILE A 57 2.70 -7.10 -0.53
CA ILE A 57 2.26 -5.90 0.19
C ILE A 57 1.91 -6.31 1.61
N LYS A 58 2.73 -5.88 2.57
CA LYS A 58 2.56 -6.17 3.99
C LYS A 58 1.97 -4.97 4.72
N VAL A 59 0.80 -5.17 5.33
CA VAL A 59 0.15 -4.18 6.20
C VAL A 59 0.49 -4.52 7.65
N SER A 60 1.49 -3.84 8.19
CA SER A 60 2.17 -4.22 9.44
C SER A 60 1.28 -4.18 10.68
N ASP A 61 0.41 -3.20 10.80
CA ASP A 61 -0.49 -3.00 11.95
C ASP A 61 -1.71 -3.94 11.92
N LEU A 62 -2.09 -4.45 10.75
CA LEU A 62 -3.14 -5.47 10.60
C LEU A 62 -2.58 -6.89 10.59
N GLY A 63 -1.29 -7.07 10.32
CA GLY A 63 -0.66 -8.38 10.12
C GLY A 63 -1.21 -9.10 8.88
N LEU A 64 -1.49 -8.35 7.82
CA LEU A 64 -1.98 -8.85 6.54
C LEU A 64 -0.87 -8.78 5.50
N ASP A 65 -0.76 -9.84 4.71
CA ASP A 65 0.18 -9.95 3.60
C ASP A 65 -0.60 -10.30 2.31
N TYR A 66 -0.30 -9.59 1.21
CA TYR A 66 -0.93 -9.77 -0.08
C TYR A 66 0.13 -9.99 -1.15
N ASN A 67 0.20 -11.20 -1.70
CA ASN A 67 1.06 -11.53 -2.82
C ASN A 67 0.35 -11.18 -4.13
N LEU A 68 0.89 -10.23 -4.86
CA LEU A 68 0.35 -9.75 -6.12
C LEU A 68 1.35 -10.01 -7.24
N THR A 69 0.85 -10.22 -8.43
CA THR A 69 1.65 -10.36 -9.65
C THR A 69 0.96 -9.65 -10.80
N LEU A 70 1.73 -9.20 -11.77
CA LEU A 70 1.23 -8.72 -13.05
C LEU A 70 1.29 -9.86 -14.06
N ASN A 71 0.18 -10.18 -14.70
CA ASN A 71 0.11 -11.17 -15.78
C ASN A 71 -0.81 -10.64 -16.89
N ASN A 72 -0.30 -10.62 -18.10
CA ASN A 72 -1.05 -10.15 -19.29
C ASN A 72 -1.66 -8.76 -19.09
N GLY A 73 -0.91 -7.83 -18.50
CA GLY A 73 -1.35 -6.46 -18.28
C GLY A 73 -2.40 -6.29 -17.17
N ALA A 74 -2.60 -7.29 -16.32
CA ALA A 74 -3.52 -7.20 -15.19
C ALA A 74 -2.88 -7.67 -13.88
N ILE A 75 -3.13 -6.92 -12.81
CA ILE A 75 -2.72 -7.27 -11.46
C ILE A 75 -3.68 -8.33 -10.91
N SER A 76 -3.12 -9.41 -10.40
CA SER A 76 -3.85 -10.52 -9.81
C SER A 76 -3.16 -11.02 -8.54
N GLU A 77 -3.88 -11.83 -7.76
CA GLU A 77 -3.27 -12.50 -6.61
C GLU A 77 -2.29 -13.56 -7.09
N ALA A 78 -1.06 -13.50 -6.59
CA ALA A 78 -0.06 -14.55 -6.83
C ALA A 78 -0.33 -15.74 -5.90
N GLY A 79 0.00 -16.93 -6.37
CA GLY A 79 0.04 -18.12 -5.53
C GLY A 79 1.05 -17.98 -4.38
N SER A 80 0.96 -18.86 -3.38
CA SER A 80 1.92 -18.92 -2.29
C SER A 80 3.32 -19.26 -2.83
N GLY A 81 4.27 -18.36 -2.63
CA GLY A 81 5.66 -18.50 -3.09
C GLY A 81 6.55 -17.41 -2.50
N LYS A 82 7.82 -17.43 -2.93
CA LYS A 82 8.77 -16.39 -2.56
C LYS A 82 8.45 -15.12 -3.33
N SER A 83 8.33 -14.00 -2.63
CA SER A 83 8.19 -12.68 -3.28
C SER A 83 9.54 -12.19 -3.80
N ASP A 84 9.52 -11.52 -4.96
CA ASP A 84 10.68 -10.82 -5.52
C ASP A 84 10.92 -9.50 -4.78
N LEU A 85 9.84 -8.82 -4.43
CA LEU A 85 9.85 -7.56 -3.71
C LEU A 85 8.77 -7.57 -2.61
N ARG A 86 9.10 -7.01 -1.46
CA ARG A 86 8.14 -6.78 -0.37
C ARG A 86 8.09 -5.30 -0.05
N ILE A 87 6.87 -4.77 0.09
CA ILE A 87 6.62 -3.42 0.57
C ILE A 87 5.91 -3.53 1.91
N THR A 88 6.48 -2.96 2.95
CA THR A 88 5.93 -2.99 4.30
C THR A 88 5.56 -1.58 4.74
N GLY A 89 4.33 -1.39 5.20
CA GLY A 89 3.84 -0.14 5.78
C GLY A 89 2.67 -0.37 6.72
N SER A 90 2.23 0.66 7.39
CA SER A 90 0.96 0.66 8.13
C SER A 90 -0.21 1.03 7.21
N VAL A 91 -1.45 0.77 7.64
CA VAL A 91 -2.64 1.27 6.93
C VAL A 91 -2.54 2.78 6.70
N TYR A 92 -2.11 3.53 7.71
CA TYR A 92 -1.97 4.98 7.62
C TYR A 92 -0.98 5.40 6.53
N ASP A 93 0.19 4.74 6.43
CA ASP A 93 1.19 5.06 5.41
C ASP A 93 0.67 4.80 4.00
N TYR A 94 -0.04 3.68 3.79
CA TYR A 94 -0.67 3.39 2.51
C TYR A 94 -1.79 4.39 2.17
N LEU A 95 -2.58 4.83 3.15
CA LEU A 95 -3.60 5.85 2.93
C LEU A 95 -3.00 7.21 2.56
N LEU A 96 -1.88 7.60 3.16
CA LEU A 96 -1.15 8.80 2.78
C LEU A 96 -0.61 8.73 1.36
N LEU A 97 -0.07 7.55 0.96
CA LEU A 97 0.40 7.31 -0.39
C LEU A 97 -0.74 7.47 -1.41
N ILE A 98 -1.81 6.70 -1.27
CA ILE A 98 -2.90 6.66 -2.27
C ILE A 98 -3.76 7.93 -2.30
N SER A 99 -3.74 8.73 -1.23
CA SER A 99 -4.43 10.02 -1.20
C SER A 99 -3.59 11.18 -1.74
N GLY A 100 -2.32 10.94 -2.07
CA GLY A 100 -1.38 12.00 -2.47
C GLY A 100 -1.05 13.00 -1.36
N LYS A 101 -1.41 12.71 -0.10
CA LYS A 101 -1.13 13.61 1.03
C LYS A 101 0.34 13.60 1.43
N GLU A 102 1.06 12.57 1.08
CA GLU A 102 2.51 12.50 1.27
C GLU A 102 3.15 11.88 0.04
N ASP A 103 4.24 12.49 -0.38
CA ASP A 103 5.02 12.08 -1.54
C ASP A 103 5.65 10.69 -1.34
N PRO A 104 5.60 9.80 -2.34
CA PRO A 104 6.19 8.47 -2.27
C PRO A 104 7.66 8.48 -1.85
N ASP A 105 8.48 9.36 -2.41
CA ASP A 105 9.90 9.47 -2.07
C ASP A 105 10.10 9.78 -0.58
N THR A 106 9.28 10.67 -0.03
CA THR A 106 9.30 11.01 1.40
C THR A 106 8.94 9.79 2.25
N LEU A 107 7.91 9.03 1.87
CA LEU A 107 7.49 7.83 2.61
C LEU A 107 8.59 6.76 2.64
N PHE A 108 9.28 6.54 1.52
CA PHE A 108 10.39 5.59 1.45
C PHE A 108 11.66 6.10 2.14
N PHE A 109 12.02 7.36 1.95
CA PHE A 109 13.19 7.96 2.56
C PHE A 109 13.11 7.99 4.09
N GLN A 110 11.94 8.32 4.63
CA GLN A 110 11.68 8.33 6.07
C GLN A 110 11.40 6.93 6.63
N ARG A 111 11.47 5.88 5.79
CA ARG A 111 11.22 4.48 6.17
C ARG A 111 9.82 4.21 6.75
N HIS A 112 8.84 5.00 6.34
CA HIS A 112 7.43 4.74 6.60
C HIS A 112 6.90 3.62 5.72
N LEU A 113 7.35 3.62 4.46
CA LEU A 113 7.27 2.45 3.58
C LEU A 113 8.67 1.85 3.43
N ILE A 114 8.78 0.57 3.62
CA ILE A 114 10.05 -0.17 3.53
C ILE A 114 9.95 -1.14 2.37
N MET A 115 10.95 -1.12 1.48
CA MET A 115 11.11 -2.10 0.41
C MET A 115 12.23 -3.05 0.73
N ASP A 116 11.97 -4.35 0.63
CA ASP A 116 12.93 -5.43 0.82
C ASP A 116 12.85 -6.41 -0.36
N GLY A 117 13.97 -6.90 -0.85
CA GLY A 117 14.05 -7.87 -1.95
C GLY A 117 14.91 -7.39 -3.09
N ASP A 118 14.45 -7.57 -4.33
CA ASP A 118 15.17 -7.15 -5.54
C ASP A 118 15.29 -5.62 -5.58
N THR A 119 16.52 -5.14 -5.43
CA THR A 119 16.81 -3.69 -5.37
C THR A 119 16.47 -2.99 -6.67
N GLY A 120 16.75 -3.62 -7.82
CA GLY A 120 16.46 -3.03 -9.13
C GLY A 120 14.95 -2.87 -9.33
N LEU A 121 14.19 -3.91 -8.99
CA LEU A 121 12.73 -3.89 -9.02
C LEU A 121 12.16 -2.82 -8.09
N GLY A 122 12.70 -2.72 -6.88
CA GLY A 122 12.28 -1.74 -5.89
C GLY A 122 12.53 -0.30 -6.33
N VAL A 123 13.71 -0.01 -6.88
CA VAL A 123 14.05 1.32 -7.41
C VAL A 123 13.13 1.70 -8.57
N HIS A 124 12.89 0.75 -9.50
CA HIS A 124 12.02 1.01 -10.64
C HIS A 124 10.58 1.29 -10.19
N LEU A 125 10.03 0.44 -9.31
CA LEU A 125 8.68 0.65 -8.78
C LEU A 125 8.56 1.99 -8.03
N LYS A 126 9.55 2.33 -7.19
CA LYS A 126 9.58 3.62 -6.51
C LYS A 126 9.54 4.79 -7.50
N ASN A 127 10.32 4.72 -8.57
CA ASN A 127 10.35 5.79 -9.59
C ASN A 127 9.00 5.93 -10.30
N VAL A 128 8.35 4.83 -10.66
CA VAL A 128 7.00 4.86 -11.24
C VAL A 128 6.00 5.47 -10.26
N LEU A 129 6.00 5.03 -8.99
CA LEU A 129 5.11 5.60 -7.97
C LEU A 129 5.33 7.10 -7.76
N SER A 130 6.58 7.58 -7.84
CA SER A 130 6.91 9.01 -7.69
C SER A 130 6.54 9.84 -8.92
N ALA A 131 6.43 9.22 -10.10
CA ALA A 131 6.00 9.88 -11.33
C ALA A 131 4.47 10.04 -11.42
N ILE A 132 3.71 9.21 -10.68
CA ILE A 132 2.25 9.25 -10.69
C ILE A 132 1.76 10.39 -9.79
N GLU A 133 0.86 11.20 -10.33
CA GLU A 133 0.13 12.20 -9.54
C GLU A 133 -0.94 11.51 -8.69
N MET A 134 -0.55 11.06 -7.50
CA MET A 134 -1.37 10.25 -6.60
C MET A 134 -2.71 10.91 -6.21
N ASP A 135 -2.76 12.24 -6.14
CA ASP A 135 -3.97 13.01 -5.88
C ASP A 135 -4.98 12.96 -7.04
N GLN A 136 -4.52 12.64 -8.25
CA GLN A 136 -5.33 12.50 -9.46
C GLN A 136 -5.71 11.05 -9.78
N LEU A 137 -5.29 10.09 -8.95
CA LEU A 137 -5.65 8.69 -9.15
C LEU A 137 -7.18 8.53 -9.30
N PRO A 138 -7.65 7.68 -10.23
CA PRO A 138 -9.08 7.45 -10.48
C PRO A 138 -9.69 6.58 -9.37
N LEU A 139 -9.55 7.03 -8.13
CA LEU A 139 -10.26 6.43 -7.01
C LEU A 139 -11.76 6.64 -7.20
N PRO A 140 -12.59 5.62 -6.93
CA PRO A 140 -14.02 5.80 -6.91
C PRO A 140 -14.39 7.01 -6.02
N ALA A 141 -15.23 7.90 -6.54
CA ALA A 141 -15.56 9.16 -5.86
C ALA A 141 -16.18 8.94 -4.47
N ASP A 142 -16.81 7.80 -4.28
CA ASP A 142 -17.39 7.34 -3.02
C ASP A 142 -16.32 6.89 -1.99
N ILE A 143 -15.13 6.51 -2.42
CA ILE A 143 -14.04 6.05 -1.52
C ILE A 143 -13.23 7.22 -0.96
N ARG A 144 -13.01 8.31 -1.73
CA ARG A 144 -12.21 9.46 -1.26
C ARG A 144 -12.65 10.02 0.10
N PRO A 145 -13.94 10.28 0.36
CA PRO A 145 -14.38 10.79 1.66
C PRO A 145 -14.05 9.84 2.82
N TYR A 146 -14.10 8.53 2.55
CA TYR A 146 -13.76 7.52 3.57
C TYR A 146 -12.26 7.52 3.86
N ILE A 147 -11.41 7.61 2.83
CA ILE A 147 -9.95 7.72 3.00
C ILE A 147 -9.61 8.94 3.84
N GLU A 148 -10.15 10.10 3.50
CA GLU A 148 -9.92 11.34 4.26
C GLU A 148 -10.45 11.26 5.70
N ARG A 149 -11.61 10.63 5.89
CA ARG A 149 -12.16 10.40 7.22
C ARG A 149 -11.29 9.46 8.05
N PHE A 150 -10.79 8.38 7.45
CA PHE A 150 -9.86 7.47 8.10
C PHE A 150 -8.56 8.16 8.49
N ILE A 151 -7.95 8.92 7.58
CA ILE A 151 -6.74 9.69 7.88
C ILE A 151 -6.99 10.63 9.05
N ARG A 152 -8.10 11.37 9.04
CA ARG A 152 -8.49 12.29 10.12
C ARG A 152 -8.72 11.58 11.46
N VAL A 153 -9.32 10.40 11.44
CA VAL A 153 -9.49 9.57 12.64
C VAL A 153 -8.13 9.15 13.18
N TYR A 154 -7.21 8.70 12.31
CA TYR A 154 -5.85 8.35 12.71
C TYR A 154 -5.08 9.53 13.32
N GLU A 155 -5.19 10.71 12.74
CA GLU A 155 -4.53 11.93 13.23
C GLU A 155 -5.07 12.40 14.59
N ASN A 156 -6.35 12.10 14.87
CA ASN A 156 -7.02 12.48 16.10
C ASN A 156 -7.08 11.36 17.16
N LEU A 157 -6.62 10.14 16.86
CA LEU A 157 -6.47 9.11 17.87
C LEU A 157 -5.45 9.61 18.90
N PRO A 158 -5.84 9.78 20.20
CA PRO A 158 -4.89 10.09 21.24
C PRO A 158 -3.82 9.00 21.21
N TYR A 159 -2.56 9.43 21.18
CA TYR A 159 -1.40 8.54 21.18
C TYR A 159 -1.57 7.49 22.27
N LEU A 160 -2.09 6.34 21.95
CA LEU A 160 -1.95 5.17 22.79
C LEU A 160 -0.48 4.76 22.64
N THR A 161 0.37 5.53 23.31
CA THR A 161 1.74 5.16 23.60
C THR A 161 1.68 3.76 24.18
N ALA A 162 2.14 2.78 23.42
CA ALA A 162 2.50 1.52 23.97
C ALA A 162 3.57 1.81 25.05
N ARG A 163 3.13 1.92 26.31
CA ARG A 163 3.96 1.68 27.46
C ARG A 163 4.16 0.18 27.52
N THR A 164 5.34 -0.19 27.36
CA THR A 164 6.18 -1.34 27.74
C THR A 164 6.98 -1.86 26.58
#